data_e541f065aa54de624023c335b9aa90c5
#
_entry.id   e541f065aa54de624023c335b9aa90c5
#
_cell.length_a   1.000
_cell.length_b   1.000
_cell.length_c   1.000
_cell.angle_alpha   90.00
_cell.angle_beta   90.00
_cell.angle_gamma   90.00
#
_symmetry.space_group_name_H-M   'P 1'
#
loop_
_entity.id
_entity.type
_entity.pdbx_description
1 polymer ?
#
loop_
_entity_poly.entity_id
_entity_poly.type
_entity_poly.pdbx_seq_one_letter_code
_entity_poly.pdbx_strand_id
1 'polypeptide(L)'
;VVKQPVVYSLFLIEFVMLFAQAPFYSFYSNYLQMAGFSTTTIGFLWASGVIAEIMMFAYANTLLIRYSWRTLIIACLIATGLRFIIVGLFPNSFWMQLFSQSLHAFSFGLFHMIAMRIIFNHFSVGQQGRAQALYSTMWGLGVASGSLLAGYYWDELSPEIIFIIAGCSIIFGLLFIKGIPKTTG
;
A
#
# COMPACT_ATOMS: atom_id res chain seq x y z
N VAL A 1 7.36 -1.03 24.90
CA VAL A 1 6.45 -1.63 23.90
C VAL A 1 6.96 -1.36 22.49
N VAL A 2 7.34 -0.12 22.15
CA VAL A 2 7.88 0.22 20.82
C VAL A 2 9.15 -0.58 20.48
N LYS A 3 9.90 -1.09 21.43
CA LYS A 3 11.10 -1.91 21.22
C LYS A 3 10.84 -3.37 20.81
N GLN A 4 9.58 -3.78 20.65
CA GLN A 4 9.28 -5.14 20.18
C GLN A 4 9.52 -5.26 18.66
N PRO A 5 10.18 -6.32 18.19
CA PRO A 5 10.51 -6.50 16.78
C PRO A 5 9.31 -6.38 15.83
N VAL A 6 8.14 -6.87 16.26
CA VAL A 6 6.90 -6.81 15.47
C VAL A 6 6.45 -5.38 15.23
N VAL A 7 6.60 -4.50 16.21
CA VAL A 7 6.17 -3.11 16.15
C VAL A 7 7.09 -2.32 15.20
N TYR A 8 8.39 -2.50 15.32
CA TYR A 8 9.35 -1.90 14.38
C TYR A 8 9.10 -2.34 12.94
N SER A 9 8.94 -3.65 12.77
CA SER A 9 8.71 -4.21 11.45
C SER A 9 7.43 -3.68 10.83
N LEU A 10 6.34 -3.61 11.60
CA LEU A 10 5.08 -3.06 11.12
C LEU A 10 5.25 -1.61 10.64
N PHE A 11 5.85 -0.73 11.46
CA PHE A 11 5.98 0.69 11.13
C PHE A 11 6.92 0.94 9.94
N LEU A 12 7.99 0.17 9.81
CA LEU A 12 8.90 0.28 8.68
C LEU A 12 8.25 -0.27 7.38
N ILE A 13 7.50 -1.36 7.47
CA ILE A 13 6.72 -1.88 6.33
C ILE A 13 5.65 -0.86 5.92
N GLU A 14 4.96 -0.25 6.88
CA GLU A 14 3.99 0.83 6.62
C GLU A 14 4.64 1.98 5.86
N PHE A 15 5.77 2.48 6.35
CA PHE A 15 6.52 3.54 5.67
C PHE A 15 6.84 3.16 4.21
N VAL A 16 7.39 1.96 3.98
CA VAL A 16 7.75 1.49 2.62
C VAL A 16 6.50 1.37 1.74
N MET A 17 5.41 0.83 2.28
CA MET A 17 4.14 0.69 1.56
C MET A 17 3.61 2.04 1.10
N LEU A 18 3.60 3.03 1.97
CA LEU A 18 3.06 4.35 1.65
C LEU A 18 4.03 5.20 0.81
N PHE A 19 5.33 4.99 0.97
CA PHE A 19 6.33 5.57 0.08
C PHE A 19 6.11 5.09 -1.37
N ALA A 20 5.89 3.79 -1.57
CA ALA A 20 5.59 3.23 -2.89
C ALA A 20 4.22 3.68 -3.43
N GLN A 21 3.24 3.92 -2.58
CA GLN A 21 1.91 4.40 -3.00
C GLN A 21 1.87 5.91 -3.29
N ALA A 22 2.84 6.67 -2.87
CA ALA A 22 2.84 8.13 -2.96
C ALA A 22 2.70 8.67 -4.40
N PRO A 23 3.41 8.15 -5.43
CA PRO A 23 3.21 8.59 -6.82
C PRO A 23 1.77 8.38 -7.29
N PHE A 24 1.13 7.30 -6.83
CA PHE A 24 -0.26 7.00 -7.17
C PHE A 24 -1.21 8.06 -6.58
N TYR A 25 -1.09 8.39 -5.30
CA TYR A 25 -1.96 9.40 -4.69
C TYR A 25 -1.78 10.78 -5.29
N SER A 26 -0.54 11.15 -5.66
CA SER A 26 -0.22 12.50 -6.12
C SER A 26 -0.40 12.69 -7.62
N PHE A 27 -0.10 11.69 -8.45
CA PHE A 27 0.08 11.87 -9.88
C PHE A 27 -0.75 10.94 -10.76
N TYR A 28 -1.42 9.92 -10.22
CA TYR A 28 -2.13 8.92 -11.03
C TYR A 28 -3.20 9.52 -11.95
N SER A 29 -3.98 10.49 -11.47
CA SER A 29 -4.98 11.15 -12.31
C SER A 29 -4.36 11.91 -13.48
N ASN A 30 -3.28 12.66 -13.22
CA ASN A 30 -2.53 13.38 -14.25
C ASN A 30 -1.91 12.40 -15.26
N TYR A 31 -1.29 11.33 -14.77
CA TYR A 31 -0.71 10.27 -15.58
C TYR A 31 -1.72 9.64 -16.55
N LEU A 32 -2.91 9.31 -16.07
CA LEU A 32 -3.97 8.76 -16.90
C LEU A 32 -4.54 9.78 -17.91
N GLN A 33 -4.60 11.07 -17.54
CA GLN A 33 -4.96 12.13 -18.48
C GLN A 33 -3.94 12.23 -19.63
N MET A 34 -2.65 12.18 -19.32
CA MET A 34 -1.58 12.13 -20.32
C MET A 34 -1.68 10.89 -21.21
N ALA A 35 -2.15 9.75 -20.68
CA ALA A 35 -2.43 8.53 -21.43
C ALA A 35 -3.75 8.58 -22.24
N GLY A 36 -4.48 9.71 -22.23
CA GLY A 36 -5.68 9.93 -23.05
C GLY A 36 -7.00 9.48 -22.42
N PHE A 37 -7.02 9.10 -21.12
CA PHE A 37 -8.27 8.75 -20.46
C PHE A 37 -9.11 10.00 -20.10
N SER A 38 -10.43 9.88 -20.28
CA SER A 38 -11.37 10.91 -19.84
C SER A 38 -11.42 11.02 -18.32
N THR A 39 -11.76 12.21 -17.80
CA THR A 39 -11.94 12.44 -16.35
C THR A 39 -12.98 11.47 -15.75
N THR A 40 -14.04 11.14 -16.49
CA THR A 40 -15.05 10.16 -16.07
C THR A 40 -14.45 8.76 -15.91
N THR A 41 -13.64 8.31 -16.86
CA THR A 41 -12.95 7.01 -16.80
C THR A 41 -11.99 6.95 -15.63
N ILE A 42 -11.24 8.03 -15.38
CA ILE A 42 -10.33 8.14 -14.23
C ILE A 42 -11.11 8.05 -12.92
N GLY A 43 -12.22 8.77 -12.81
CA GLY A 43 -13.11 8.70 -11.64
C GLY A 43 -13.65 7.28 -11.42
N PHE A 44 -14.03 6.58 -12.48
CA PHE A 44 -14.47 5.18 -12.40
C PHE A 44 -13.34 4.26 -11.90
N LEU A 45 -12.11 4.42 -12.38
CA LEU A 45 -10.96 3.66 -11.92
C LEU A 45 -10.69 3.91 -10.41
N TRP A 46 -10.75 5.15 -9.94
CA TRP A 46 -10.64 5.45 -8.52
C TRP A 46 -11.76 4.77 -7.70
N ALA A 47 -12.99 4.89 -8.14
CA ALA A 47 -14.15 4.27 -7.48
C ALA A 47 -14.03 2.74 -7.42
N SER A 48 -13.52 2.11 -8.48
CA SER A 48 -13.33 0.65 -8.52
C SER A 48 -12.31 0.16 -7.48
N GLY A 49 -11.26 0.93 -7.23
CA GLY A 49 -10.30 0.65 -6.16
C GLY A 49 -10.94 0.70 -4.77
N VAL A 50 -11.77 1.71 -4.52
CA VAL A 50 -12.51 1.85 -3.24
C VAL A 50 -13.52 0.70 -3.08
N ILE A 51 -14.23 0.31 -4.15
CA ILE A 51 -15.15 -0.84 -4.11
C ILE A 51 -14.39 -2.12 -3.76
N ALA A 52 -13.24 -2.37 -4.38
CA ALA A 52 -12.41 -3.52 -4.08
C ALA A 52 -11.94 -3.54 -2.61
N GLU A 53 -11.62 -2.37 -2.05
CA GLU A 53 -11.26 -2.21 -0.64
C GLU A 53 -12.43 -2.54 0.30
N ILE A 54 -13.63 -2.02 0.03
CA ILE A 54 -14.84 -2.33 0.81
C ILE A 54 -15.12 -3.83 0.81
N MET A 55 -15.00 -4.49 -0.36
CA MET A 55 -15.13 -5.95 -0.45
C MET A 55 -14.07 -6.66 0.38
N MET A 56 -12.82 -6.18 0.36
CA MET A 56 -11.75 -6.75 1.18
C MET A 56 -12.06 -6.65 2.67
N PHE A 57 -12.56 -5.53 3.16
CA PHE A 57 -12.94 -5.39 4.58
C PHE A 57 -13.99 -6.41 5.00
N ALA A 58 -14.94 -6.76 4.13
CA ALA A 58 -15.93 -7.81 4.41
C ALA A 58 -15.29 -9.21 4.56
N TYR A 59 -14.21 -9.49 3.82
CA TYR A 59 -13.55 -10.81 3.82
C TYR A 59 -12.28 -10.88 4.68
N ALA A 60 -11.71 -9.74 5.08
CA ALA A 60 -10.42 -9.66 5.76
C ALA A 60 -10.36 -10.50 7.03
N ASN A 61 -11.43 -10.54 7.84
CA ASN A 61 -11.47 -11.33 9.06
C ASN A 61 -11.30 -12.84 8.78
N THR A 62 -11.90 -13.36 7.72
CA THR A 62 -11.74 -14.76 7.29
C THR A 62 -10.28 -15.07 6.93
N LEU A 63 -9.60 -14.13 6.24
CA LEU A 63 -8.19 -14.27 5.89
C LEU A 63 -7.30 -14.21 7.14
N LEU A 64 -7.57 -13.31 8.06
CA LEU A 64 -6.82 -13.13 9.32
C LEU A 64 -6.89 -14.36 10.24
N ILE A 65 -8.00 -15.09 10.23
CA ILE A 65 -8.15 -16.36 10.98
C ILE A 65 -7.42 -17.50 10.29
N ARG A 66 -7.43 -17.54 8.95
CA ARG A 66 -6.94 -18.67 8.16
C ARG A 66 -5.43 -18.65 7.91
N TYR A 67 -4.85 -17.46 7.77
CA TYR A 67 -3.46 -17.28 7.36
C TYR A 67 -2.67 -16.48 8.38
N SER A 68 -1.35 -16.75 8.46
CA SER A 68 -0.47 -16.00 9.35
C SER A 68 -0.32 -14.53 8.90
N TRP A 69 -0.18 -13.62 9.84
CA TRP A 69 0.04 -12.20 9.54
C TRP A 69 1.23 -11.98 8.61
N ARG A 70 2.32 -12.75 8.80
CA ARG A 70 3.49 -12.69 7.92
C ARG A 70 3.14 -13.05 6.49
N THR A 71 2.39 -14.11 6.27
CA THR A 71 1.96 -14.54 4.93
C THR A 71 1.10 -13.49 4.26
N LEU A 72 0.15 -12.91 5.00
CA LEU A 72 -0.74 -11.88 4.48
C LEU A 72 0.01 -10.58 4.15
N ILE A 73 0.96 -10.15 5.00
CA ILE A 73 1.78 -8.96 4.71
C ILE A 73 2.66 -9.19 3.47
N ILE A 74 3.24 -10.39 3.29
CA ILE A 74 3.98 -10.73 2.07
C ILE A 74 3.06 -10.63 0.85
N ALA A 75 1.84 -11.16 0.92
CA ALA A 75 0.86 -11.05 -0.16
C ALA A 75 0.51 -9.57 -0.46
N CYS A 76 0.35 -8.73 0.56
CA CYS A 76 0.13 -7.29 0.41
C CYS A 76 1.31 -6.59 -0.28
N LEU A 77 2.55 -6.91 0.14
CA LEU A 77 3.76 -6.35 -0.49
C LEU A 77 3.85 -6.76 -1.97
N ILE A 78 3.65 -8.04 -2.29
CA ILE A 78 3.67 -8.54 -3.67
C ILE A 78 2.57 -7.87 -4.51
N ALA A 79 1.34 -7.80 -3.98
CA ALA A 79 0.23 -7.17 -4.67
C ALA A 79 0.50 -5.67 -4.94
N THR A 80 1.11 -4.96 -3.99
CA THR A 80 1.48 -3.55 -4.14
C THR A 80 2.55 -3.37 -5.22
N GLY A 81 3.61 -4.19 -5.19
CA GLY A 81 4.67 -4.14 -6.20
C GLY A 81 4.12 -4.42 -7.61
N LEU A 82 3.36 -5.51 -7.75
CA LEU A 82 2.72 -5.89 -9.01
C LEU A 82 1.78 -4.79 -9.52
N ARG A 83 0.96 -4.20 -8.63
CA ARG A 83 0.05 -3.12 -8.96
C ARG A 83 0.76 -1.96 -9.65
N PHE A 84 1.83 -1.44 -9.05
CA PHE A 84 2.51 -0.26 -9.60
C PHE A 84 3.36 -0.58 -10.83
N ILE A 85 3.92 -1.79 -10.92
CA ILE A 85 4.57 -2.25 -12.16
C ILE A 85 3.55 -2.31 -13.31
N ILE A 86 2.35 -2.81 -13.07
CA ILE A 86 1.27 -2.84 -14.09
C ILE A 86 0.86 -1.42 -14.48
N VAL A 87 0.70 -0.51 -13.51
CA VAL A 87 0.37 0.90 -13.78
C VAL A 87 1.41 1.51 -14.72
N GLY A 88 2.70 1.29 -14.46
CA GLY A 88 3.77 1.83 -15.28
C GLY A 88 3.92 1.16 -16.66
N LEU A 89 3.76 -0.16 -16.75
CA LEU A 89 3.95 -0.89 -18.01
C LEU A 89 2.78 -0.74 -19.00
N PHE A 90 1.57 -0.47 -18.52
CA PHE A 90 0.36 -0.47 -19.34
C PHE A 90 -0.46 0.81 -19.19
N PRO A 91 0.15 2.01 -19.46
CA PRO A 91 -0.51 3.30 -19.25
C PRO A 91 -1.85 3.43 -19.98
N ASN A 92 -1.93 2.96 -21.22
CA ASN A 92 -3.07 3.16 -22.10
C ASN A 92 -4.11 2.02 -22.05
N SER A 93 -3.88 0.99 -21.20
CA SER A 93 -4.78 -0.16 -21.13
C SER A 93 -5.78 -0.01 -19.99
N PHE A 94 -7.03 0.30 -20.32
CA PHE A 94 -8.11 0.37 -19.35
C PHE A 94 -8.22 -0.89 -18.46
N TRP A 95 -8.13 -2.07 -19.08
CA TRP A 95 -8.29 -3.34 -18.35
C TRP A 95 -7.14 -3.61 -17.40
N MET A 96 -5.91 -3.24 -17.76
CA MET A 96 -4.75 -3.36 -16.86
C MET A 96 -4.82 -2.35 -15.73
N GLN A 97 -5.27 -1.12 -16.01
CA GLN A 97 -5.52 -0.12 -14.96
C GLN A 97 -6.63 -0.59 -14.01
N LEU A 98 -7.73 -1.13 -14.51
CA LEU A 98 -8.81 -1.68 -13.69
C LEU A 98 -8.35 -2.88 -12.84
N PHE A 99 -7.54 -3.79 -13.43
CA PHE A 99 -6.94 -4.90 -12.68
C PHE A 99 -6.02 -4.37 -11.57
N SER A 100 -5.20 -3.37 -11.85
CA SER A 100 -4.33 -2.75 -10.85
C SER A 100 -5.15 -2.17 -9.68
N GLN A 101 -6.34 -1.60 -9.96
CA GLN A 101 -7.23 -1.11 -8.91
C GLN A 101 -7.80 -2.23 -8.03
N SER A 102 -8.03 -3.43 -8.57
CA SER A 102 -8.47 -4.56 -7.74
C SER A 102 -7.41 -4.97 -6.71
N LEU A 103 -6.12 -4.80 -7.04
CA LEU A 103 -5.00 -5.05 -6.12
C LEU A 103 -4.92 -4.02 -4.98
N HIS A 104 -5.63 -2.88 -5.08
CA HIS A 104 -5.75 -1.90 -4.00
C HIS A 104 -6.34 -2.52 -2.73
N ALA A 105 -7.24 -3.46 -2.87
CA ALA A 105 -7.80 -4.23 -1.79
C ALA A 105 -6.74 -4.87 -0.87
N PHE A 106 -5.65 -5.37 -1.45
CA PHE A 106 -4.52 -5.94 -0.70
C PHE A 106 -3.55 -4.87 -0.23
N SER A 107 -3.21 -3.93 -1.11
CA SER A 107 -2.19 -2.92 -0.83
C SER A 107 -2.61 -1.88 0.20
N PHE A 108 -3.91 -1.73 0.43
CA PHE A 108 -4.46 -0.85 1.45
C PHE A 108 -5.39 -1.60 2.41
N GLY A 109 -6.53 -2.13 1.93
CA GLY A 109 -7.58 -2.70 2.77
C GLY A 109 -7.09 -3.81 3.69
N LEU A 110 -6.52 -4.89 3.13
CA LEU A 110 -6.03 -6.02 3.93
C LEU A 110 -4.86 -5.63 4.82
N PHE A 111 -3.90 -4.88 4.29
CA PHE A 111 -2.73 -4.45 5.05
C PHE A 111 -3.12 -3.61 6.27
N HIS A 112 -4.04 -2.65 6.10
CA HIS A 112 -4.54 -1.83 7.20
C HIS A 112 -5.22 -2.67 8.29
N MET A 113 -6.04 -3.65 7.92
CA MET A 113 -6.69 -4.56 8.87
C MET A 113 -5.67 -5.37 9.68
N ILE A 114 -4.62 -5.88 9.03
CA ILE A 114 -3.53 -6.60 9.72
C ILE A 114 -2.80 -5.65 10.68
N ALA A 115 -2.48 -4.44 10.25
CA ALA A 115 -1.80 -3.43 11.06
C ALA A 115 -2.59 -3.10 12.33
N MET A 116 -3.88 -2.86 12.20
CA MET A 116 -4.76 -2.61 13.35
C MET A 116 -4.82 -3.82 14.27
N ARG A 117 -4.91 -5.03 13.74
CA ARG A 117 -4.90 -6.26 14.56
C ARG A 117 -3.60 -6.41 15.35
N ILE A 118 -2.45 -6.15 14.72
CA ILE A 118 -1.14 -6.17 15.40
C ILE A 118 -1.10 -5.11 16.51
N ILE A 119 -1.56 -3.89 16.24
CA ILE A 119 -1.59 -2.81 17.23
C ILE A 119 -2.47 -3.21 18.43
N PHE A 120 -3.68 -3.68 18.18
CA PHE A 120 -4.59 -4.06 19.28
C PHE A 120 -4.06 -5.23 20.13
N ASN A 121 -3.31 -6.16 19.53
CA ASN A 121 -2.76 -7.31 20.26
C ASN A 121 -1.46 -7.01 21.02
N HIS A 122 -0.68 -5.99 20.61
CA HIS A 122 0.63 -5.72 21.20
C HIS A 122 0.66 -4.48 22.10
N PHE A 123 -0.41 -3.67 22.09
CA PHE A 123 -0.50 -2.48 22.95
C PHE A 123 -1.68 -2.58 23.90
N SER A 124 -1.47 -2.17 25.17
CA SER A 124 -2.57 -2.03 26.13
C SER A 124 -3.58 -0.96 25.68
N VAL A 125 -4.82 -1.07 26.14
CA VAL A 125 -5.92 -0.15 25.78
C VAL A 125 -5.50 1.33 25.87
N GLY A 126 -4.80 1.71 26.96
CA GLY A 126 -4.31 3.09 27.15
C GLY A 126 -3.16 3.52 26.22
N GLN A 127 -2.55 2.58 25.48
CA GLN A 127 -1.44 2.85 24.55
C GLN A 127 -1.83 2.72 23.08
N GLN A 128 -2.99 2.14 22.77
CA GLN A 128 -3.43 1.89 21.41
C GLN A 128 -3.56 3.18 20.58
N GLY A 129 -4.10 4.25 21.18
CA GLY A 129 -4.18 5.55 20.49
C GLY A 129 -2.81 6.13 20.11
N ARG A 130 -1.80 5.97 20.98
CA ARG A 130 -0.41 6.39 20.66
C ARG A 130 0.20 5.54 19.57
N ALA A 131 -0.07 4.24 19.55
CA ALA A 131 0.41 3.34 18.49
C ALA A 131 -0.23 3.65 17.14
N GLN A 132 -1.53 3.97 17.11
CA GLN A 132 -2.22 4.42 15.90
C GLN A 132 -1.67 5.77 15.42
N ALA A 133 -1.37 6.70 16.33
CA ALA A 133 -0.74 7.97 15.95
C ALA A 133 0.64 7.76 15.32
N LEU A 134 1.46 6.86 15.86
CA LEU A 134 2.75 6.49 15.25
C LEU A 134 2.57 5.82 13.88
N TYR A 135 1.59 4.93 13.74
CA TYR A 135 1.24 4.32 12.46
C TYR A 135 0.87 5.39 11.42
N SER A 136 -0.01 6.33 11.79
CA SER A 136 -0.38 7.47 10.91
C SER A 136 0.80 8.40 10.60
N THR A 137 1.76 8.53 11.53
CA THR A 137 2.98 9.30 11.29
C THR A 137 3.86 8.61 10.22
N MET A 138 4.03 7.28 10.31
CA MET A 138 4.77 6.53 9.28
C MET A 138 4.09 6.61 7.92
N TRP A 139 2.76 6.54 7.89
CA TRP A 139 1.98 6.81 6.68
C TRP A 139 2.31 8.19 6.11
N GLY A 140 2.12 9.25 6.90
CA GLY A 140 2.39 10.63 6.45
C GLY A 140 3.81 10.83 5.94
N LEU A 141 4.82 10.28 6.65
CA LEU A 141 6.22 10.34 6.24
C LEU A 141 6.47 9.59 4.93
N GLY A 142 5.88 8.39 4.77
CA GLY A 142 5.97 7.61 3.54
C GLY A 142 5.40 8.36 2.34
N VAL A 143 4.15 8.84 2.48
CA VAL A 143 3.49 9.62 1.41
C VAL A 143 4.26 10.90 1.10
N ALA A 144 4.65 11.67 2.11
CA ALA A 144 5.36 12.94 1.89
C ALA A 144 6.69 12.73 1.17
N SER A 145 7.54 11.81 1.66
CA SER A 145 8.84 11.54 1.06
C SER A 145 8.73 10.96 -0.35
N GLY A 146 7.82 10.00 -0.56
CA GLY A 146 7.58 9.40 -1.86
C GLY A 146 7.02 10.38 -2.88
N SER A 147 6.07 11.26 -2.48
CA SER A 147 5.51 12.31 -3.36
C SER A 147 6.56 13.35 -3.73
N LEU A 148 7.39 13.78 -2.77
CA LEU A 148 8.47 14.72 -3.03
C LEU A 148 9.47 14.17 -4.04
N LEU A 149 9.92 12.92 -3.87
CA LEU A 149 10.85 12.30 -4.80
C LEU A 149 10.20 12.05 -6.16
N ALA A 150 8.96 11.55 -6.20
CA ALA A 150 8.26 11.36 -7.46
C ALA A 150 8.06 12.68 -8.21
N GLY A 151 7.69 13.76 -7.51
CA GLY A 151 7.52 15.08 -8.11
C GLY A 151 8.84 15.68 -8.60
N TYR A 152 9.94 15.51 -7.84
CA TYR A 152 11.26 15.99 -8.24
C TYR A 152 11.74 15.35 -9.54
N TYR A 153 11.51 14.03 -9.70
CA TYR A 153 11.95 13.29 -10.87
C TYR A 153 10.88 13.16 -11.97
N TRP A 154 9.70 13.80 -11.82
CA TRP A 154 8.57 13.62 -12.74
C TRP A 154 8.89 14.02 -14.19
N ASP A 155 9.65 15.12 -14.36
CA ASP A 155 10.02 15.65 -15.66
C ASP A 155 11.36 15.07 -16.17
N GLU A 156 12.21 14.53 -15.28
CA GLU A 156 13.49 13.93 -15.63
C GLU A 156 13.36 12.46 -16.04
N LEU A 157 12.48 11.72 -15.36
CA LEU A 157 12.16 10.34 -15.66
C LEU A 157 10.74 10.29 -16.25
N SER A 158 10.49 9.34 -17.15
CA SER A 158 9.10 9.18 -17.59
C SER A 158 8.20 8.73 -16.43
N PRO A 159 6.92 9.15 -16.40
CA PRO A 159 5.98 8.73 -15.35
C PRO A 159 5.88 7.21 -15.19
N GLU A 160 6.00 6.46 -16.29
CA GLU A 160 6.01 4.99 -16.29
C GLU A 160 7.14 4.43 -15.43
N ILE A 161 8.34 5.00 -15.57
CA ILE A 161 9.52 4.59 -14.82
C ILE A 161 9.31 4.88 -13.32
N ILE A 162 8.71 6.01 -12.97
CA ILE A 162 8.41 6.36 -11.57
C ILE A 162 7.47 5.32 -10.94
N PHE A 163 6.42 4.90 -11.64
CA PHE A 163 5.53 3.85 -11.15
C PHE A 163 6.24 2.49 -11.03
N ILE A 164 7.10 2.12 -11.98
CA ILE A 164 7.89 0.89 -11.92
C ILE A 164 8.86 0.92 -10.73
N ILE A 165 9.57 2.03 -10.52
CA ILE A 165 10.47 2.22 -9.35
C ILE A 165 9.67 2.10 -8.06
N ALA A 166 8.50 2.73 -7.97
CA ALA A 166 7.60 2.62 -6.83
C ALA A 166 7.22 1.16 -6.55
N GLY A 167 6.85 0.40 -7.59
CA GLY A 167 6.57 -1.03 -7.47
C GLY A 167 7.78 -1.84 -7.00
N CYS A 168 8.96 -1.58 -7.53
CA CYS A 168 10.20 -2.26 -7.15
C CYS A 168 10.64 -1.91 -5.72
N SER A 169 10.38 -0.69 -5.25
CA SER A 169 10.77 -0.24 -3.90
C SER A 169 10.14 -1.06 -2.77
N ILE A 170 9.02 -1.75 -3.06
CA ILE A 170 8.36 -2.66 -2.11
C ILE A 170 9.28 -3.77 -1.60
N ILE A 171 10.30 -4.14 -2.35
CA ILE A 171 11.28 -5.18 -1.93
C ILE A 171 11.94 -4.82 -0.59
N PHE A 172 12.12 -3.52 -0.30
CA PHE A 172 12.65 -3.08 0.99
C PHE A 172 11.74 -3.45 2.17
N GLY A 173 10.44 -3.57 1.96
CA GLY A 173 9.50 -4.06 2.99
C GLY A 173 9.79 -5.50 3.41
N LEU A 174 10.29 -6.34 2.51
CA LEU A 174 10.64 -7.73 2.81
C LEU A 174 11.82 -7.84 3.79
N LEU A 175 12.70 -6.83 3.87
CA LEU A 175 13.81 -6.81 4.82
C LEU A 175 13.30 -6.86 6.28
N PHE A 176 12.13 -6.30 6.54
CA PHE A 176 11.54 -6.20 7.87
C PHE A 176 10.55 -7.33 8.18
N ILE A 177 10.25 -8.20 7.22
CA ILE A 177 9.20 -9.24 7.38
C ILE A 177 9.51 -10.25 8.49
N LYS A 178 10.80 -10.46 8.81
CA LYS A 178 11.22 -11.42 9.85
C LYS A 178 10.70 -11.04 11.24
N GLY A 179 10.49 -9.78 11.54
CA GLY A 179 9.93 -9.31 12.81
C GLY A 179 8.42 -9.53 12.94
N ILE A 180 7.70 -9.83 11.85
CA ILE A 180 6.28 -10.15 11.90
C ILE A 180 6.10 -11.62 12.29
N PRO A 181 5.24 -11.94 13.27
CA PRO A 181 5.03 -13.30 13.72
C PRO A 181 4.37 -14.19 12.65
N LYS A 182 4.66 -15.49 12.73
CA LYS A 182 4.02 -16.53 11.89
C LYS A 182 2.70 -17.03 12.49
N THR A 183 2.14 -16.33 13.45
CA THR A 183 0.86 -16.68 14.10
C THR A 183 -0.31 -16.15 13.27
N THR A 184 -1.44 -16.83 13.38
CA THR A 184 -2.75 -16.34 12.93
C THR A 184 -3.33 -15.36 13.96
N GLY A 185 -4.22 -14.51 13.54
CA GLY A 185 -4.91 -13.55 14.42
C GLY A 185 -5.99 -14.17 15.28
#